data_4f4714837c18018e4b2379425bdcef67
#
_entry.id   4f4714837c18018e4b2379425bdcef67
#
_cell.length_a   1.000
_cell.length_b   1.000
_cell.length_c   1.000
_cell.angle_alpha   90.00
_cell.angle_beta   90.00
_cell.angle_gamma   90.00
#
_symmetry.space_group_name_H-M   'P 1'
#
loop_
_entity.id
_entity.type
_entity.pdbx_description
1 polymer ?
#
loop_
_entity_poly.entity_id
_entity_poly.type
_entity_poly.pdbx_seq_one_letter_code
_entity_poly.pdbx_strand_id
1 'polypeptide(L)'
;MKRTDIKYNMRRIGKLTCLFMVLCLNAACGDLDIVPEGESTLQKTSDLELLLNRKSIHGFPNENLGVIVNEDYGRSFSTVKTQLRNKGTLAYANLAYDESVDRALLTTKDYRYTDIYEYVNYMNVLLEKVEGSTGSESLKPTMKAEAQVSRAYYLFLASNIYAKQYDEKTVADEGGVAYPTDANVDEKQQLSLKQCYDKMLEDCSDENIAQLLDKGNVNRITKCGGYAVKALILFQMKDYAEALVYANKALVLNSNIEDRSVIKETSKWNLLPSSSNNILYVSPLSDMYEYPNWEQLSVETVALFEPGDYVKDYAKSSGSPFWDDYYGESDSGIEGCVEANGDVYCNPWGITVEQMMYIVAECEIRTGKIQEGLDMVNKVRKYRIDEDNYAPFTATTEEEAMALLQRAKFIECIGSYVNFFDRKRWNSEDKYKKTITRDLGEIGKFSIAPDSKLWVQPFPTRVMSNNSTFKQNY
;
A
#
# COMPACT_ATOMS: atom_id res chain seq x y z
N MET A 1 -3.54 -73.36 59.37
CA MET A 1 -4.62 -72.38 58.98
C MET A 1 -4.12 -70.92 59.05
N LYS A 2 -3.10 -70.49 58.31
CA LYS A 2 -2.60 -69.11 58.34
C LYS A 2 -1.91 -68.66 57.04
N ARG A 3 -1.97 -69.44 55.92
CA ARG A 3 -1.32 -69.05 54.66
C ARG A 3 -2.32 -68.72 53.56
N THR A 4 -3.57 -69.05 53.69
CA THR A 4 -4.64 -68.82 52.70
C THR A 4 -5.28 -67.44 52.86
N ASP A 5 -5.42 -66.96 54.08
CA ASP A 5 -6.08 -65.65 54.35
C ASP A 5 -5.23 -64.44 53.92
N ILE A 6 -3.88 -64.58 54.03
CA ILE A 6 -2.98 -63.49 53.59
C ILE A 6 -2.99 -63.27 52.05
N LYS A 7 -3.10 -64.37 51.28
CA LYS A 7 -3.18 -64.29 49.83
C LYS A 7 -4.51 -63.67 49.32
N TYR A 8 -5.59 -63.92 50.09
CA TYR A 8 -6.91 -63.36 49.69
C TYR A 8 -6.99 -61.87 49.99
N ASN A 9 -6.46 -61.43 51.11
CA ASN A 9 -6.41 -60.02 51.48
C ASN A 9 -5.46 -59.23 50.58
N MET A 10 -4.31 -59.76 50.18
CA MET A 10 -3.41 -59.10 49.22
C MET A 10 -4.01 -58.93 47.79
N ARG A 11 -4.79 -59.92 47.38
CA ARG A 11 -5.55 -59.78 46.05
C ARG A 11 -6.67 -58.77 46.13
N ARG A 12 -7.33 -58.57 47.26
CA ARG A 12 -8.36 -57.54 47.47
C ARG A 12 -7.73 -56.13 47.55
N ILE A 13 -6.64 -55.97 48.25
CA ILE A 13 -5.92 -54.68 48.31
C ILE A 13 -5.33 -54.34 46.99
N GLY A 14 -4.74 -55.25 46.21
CA GLY A 14 -4.25 -55.00 44.85
C GLY A 14 -5.35 -54.57 43.87
N LYS A 15 -6.55 -55.16 43.96
CA LYS A 15 -7.70 -54.76 43.14
C LYS A 15 -8.27 -53.39 43.50
N LEU A 16 -8.30 -53.03 44.81
CA LEU A 16 -8.70 -51.70 45.25
C LEU A 16 -7.67 -50.64 44.84
N THR A 17 -6.38 -50.96 44.94
CA THR A 17 -5.31 -50.01 44.52
C THR A 17 -5.32 -49.78 43.00
N CYS A 18 -5.53 -50.82 42.21
CA CYS A 18 -5.71 -50.65 40.75
C CYS A 18 -6.98 -49.86 40.38
N LEU A 19 -8.09 -50.09 41.11
CA LEU A 19 -9.33 -49.35 40.86
C LEU A 19 -9.18 -47.87 41.25
N PHE A 20 -8.46 -47.57 42.31
CA PHE A 20 -8.16 -46.17 42.72
C PHE A 20 -7.18 -45.49 41.76
N MET A 21 -6.19 -46.21 41.21
CA MET A 21 -5.26 -45.70 40.22
C MET A 21 -5.96 -45.41 38.88
N VAL A 22 -6.93 -46.23 38.46
CA VAL A 22 -7.72 -46.00 37.26
C VAL A 22 -8.71 -44.81 37.42
N LEU A 23 -9.25 -44.63 38.63
CA LEU A 23 -10.09 -43.46 38.94
C LEU A 23 -9.28 -42.16 39.04
N CYS A 24 -8.03 -42.20 39.52
CA CYS A 24 -7.15 -41.02 39.52
C CYS A 24 -6.65 -40.65 38.12
N LEU A 25 -6.52 -41.61 37.18
CA LEU A 25 -6.14 -41.36 35.81
C LEU A 25 -7.26 -40.70 34.99
N ASN A 26 -8.53 -40.88 35.34
CA ASN A 26 -9.65 -40.21 34.70
C ASN A 26 -10.00 -38.83 35.29
N ALA A 27 -9.43 -38.48 36.46
CA ALA A 27 -9.59 -37.16 37.04
C ALA A 27 -8.44 -36.18 36.63
N ALA A 28 -7.42 -36.68 35.92
CA ALA A 28 -6.29 -35.87 35.45
C ALA A 28 -6.44 -35.40 34.00
N CYS A 29 -7.54 -35.73 33.34
CA CYS A 29 -7.93 -35.11 32.06
C CYS A 29 -8.95 -33.97 32.29
N GLY A 30 -8.69 -33.12 33.26
CA GLY A 30 -9.21 -31.77 33.26
C GLY A 30 -8.31 -30.95 32.36
N ASP A 31 -8.91 -30.24 31.39
CA ASP A 31 -8.29 -29.37 30.39
C ASP A 31 -7.02 -28.68 30.93
N LEU A 32 -5.88 -29.32 30.71
CA LEU A 32 -4.61 -28.61 30.67
C LEU A 32 -4.56 -27.99 29.29
N ASP A 33 -5.24 -26.85 29.15
CA ASP A 33 -5.05 -25.92 28.08
C ASP A 33 -3.67 -25.24 28.28
N ILE A 34 -2.62 -26.08 28.17
CA ILE A 34 -1.23 -25.62 28.22
C ILE A 34 -0.99 -24.98 26.87
N VAL A 35 -1.20 -23.67 26.83
CA VAL A 35 -0.71 -22.85 25.73
C VAL A 35 0.80 -23.00 25.72
N PRO A 36 1.42 -23.46 24.61
CA PRO A 36 2.87 -23.54 24.51
C PRO A 36 3.48 -22.17 24.83
N GLU A 37 4.60 -22.16 25.57
CA GLU A 37 5.31 -20.90 25.84
C GLU A 37 5.62 -20.20 24.52
N GLY A 38 5.05 -19.00 24.33
CA GLY A 38 5.21 -18.18 23.11
C GLY A 38 4.01 -18.17 22.16
N GLU A 39 2.95 -18.95 22.39
CA GLU A 39 1.69 -18.85 21.65
C GLU A 39 0.68 -17.96 22.39
N SER A 40 0.19 -16.92 21.74
CA SER A 40 -0.94 -16.12 22.21
C SER A 40 -2.24 -16.77 21.75
N THR A 41 -3.17 -17.03 22.66
CA THR A 41 -4.48 -17.60 22.32
C THR A 41 -5.44 -16.59 21.71
N LEU A 42 -5.04 -15.32 21.60
CA LEU A 42 -5.89 -14.22 21.10
C LEU A 42 -7.26 -14.16 21.80
N GLN A 43 -7.29 -14.41 23.10
CA GLN A 43 -8.52 -14.44 23.90
C GLN A 43 -8.87 -13.09 24.54
N LYS A 44 -7.91 -12.16 24.60
CA LYS A 44 -8.09 -10.84 25.20
C LYS A 44 -8.15 -9.76 24.14
N THR A 45 -8.91 -8.69 24.39
CA THR A 45 -8.91 -7.50 23.54
C THR A 45 -7.51 -6.93 23.34
N SER A 46 -6.63 -6.96 24.38
CA SER A 46 -5.23 -6.54 24.27
C SER A 46 -4.41 -7.35 23.27
N ASP A 47 -4.67 -8.66 23.15
CA ASP A 47 -3.95 -9.54 22.23
C ASP A 47 -4.38 -9.28 20.80
N LEU A 48 -5.69 -9.07 20.58
CA LEU A 48 -6.26 -8.73 19.29
C LEU A 48 -5.83 -7.34 18.82
N GLU A 49 -5.67 -6.38 19.74
CA GLU A 49 -5.19 -5.05 19.43
C GLU A 49 -3.78 -5.06 18.80
N LEU A 50 -2.93 -6.03 19.17
CA LEU A 50 -1.60 -6.17 18.58
C LEU A 50 -1.64 -6.48 17.08
N LEU A 51 -2.70 -7.14 16.58
CA LEU A 51 -2.87 -7.41 15.15
C LEU A 51 -3.06 -6.11 14.36
N LEU A 52 -3.64 -5.07 14.97
CA LEU A 52 -3.85 -3.77 14.33
C LEU A 52 -2.56 -2.93 14.24
N ASN A 53 -1.52 -3.24 15.00
CA ASN A 53 -0.28 -2.47 15.02
C ASN A 53 0.70 -2.89 13.91
N ARG A 54 0.52 -4.06 13.32
CA ARG A 54 1.45 -4.60 12.33
C ARG A 54 1.05 -4.14 10.92
N LYS A 55 1.76 -3.16 10.37
CA LYS A 55 1.49 -2.58 9.04
C LYS A 55 2.79 -2.29 8.32
N SER A 56 3.22 -3.20 7.47
CA SER A 56 4.31 -3.02 6.53
C SER A 56 4.11 -3.91 5.30
N ILE A 57 4.50 -3.41 4.14
CA ILE A 57 4.41 -4.14 2.87
C ILE A 57 5.83 -4.25 2.31
N HIS A 58 6.21 -5.44 1.83
CA HIS A 58 7.53 -5.64 1.23
C HIS A 58 7.76 -4.74 0.02
N GLY A 59 8.97 -4.21 -0.04
CA GLY A 59 9.45 -3.41 -1.15
C GLY A 59 8.78 -2.05 -1.30
N PHE A 60 9.26 -1.31 -2.26
CA PHE A 60 8.70 -0.03 -2.66
C PHE A 60 7.80 -0.20 -3.88
N PRO A 61 6.77 0.64 -4.07
CA PRO A 61 5.94 0.59 -5.27
C PRO A 61 6.73 0.73 -6.56
N ASN A 62 7.78 1.53 -6.54
CA ASN A 62 8.57 1.87 -7.70
C ASN A 62 9.41 0.72 -8.29
N GLU A 63 9.70 -0.37 -7.61
CA GLU A 63 10.39 -1.52 -8.21
C GLU A 63 9.79 -1.99 -9.55
N ASN A 64 8.50 -1.87 -9.73
CA ASN A 64 7.85 -2.13 -11.00
C ASN A 64 6.73 -1.15 -11.33
N LEU A 65 6.00 -0.60 -10.35
CA LEU A 65 4.93 0.35 -10.62
C LEU A 65 5.49 1.71 -11.08
N GLY A 66 6.54 2.22 -10.43
CA GLY A 66 7.26 3.43 -10.82
C GLY A 66 7.94 3.27 -12.18
N VAL A 67 8.57 2.11 -12.42
CA VAL A 67 9.17 1.80 -13.73
C VAL A 67 8.13 1.88 -14.86
N ILE A 68 6.92 1.38 -14.65
CA ILE A 68 5.87 1.41 -15.68
C ILE A 68 5.41 2.85 -15.98
N VAL A 69 5.29 3.71 -14.97
CA VAL A 69 4.94 5.12 -15.18
C VAL A 69 6.12 6.00 -15.60
N ASN A 70 7.28 5.40 -15.83
CA ASN A 70 8.54 6.07 -16.15
C ASN A 70 9.01 7.06 -15.07
N GLU A 71 8.73 6.76 -13.81
CA GLU A 71 9.23 7.51 -12.67
C GLU A 71 10.72 7.27 -12.49
N ASP A 72 11.13 6.01 -12.60
CA ASP A 72 12.49 5.53 -12.43
C ASP A 72 12.80 4.33 -13.35
N TYR A 73 14.00 3.80 -13.25
CA TYR A 73 14.46 2.63 -14.00
C TYR A 73 14.54 1.33 -13.17
N GLY A 74 14.02 1.37 -11.96
CA GLY A 74 13.98 0.24 -11.02
C GLY A 74 15.17 0.19 -10.07
N ARG A 75 15.03 -0.61 -9.02
CA ARG A 75 16.00 -0.74 -7.92
C ARG A 75 17.23 -1.58 -8.24
N SER A 76 17.23 -2.29 -9.34
CA SER A 76 18.34 -3.19 -9.66
C SER A 76 19.56 -2.41 -10.07
N PHE A 77 20.66 -2.64 -9.37
CA PHE A 77 21.99 -2.08 -9.63
C PHE A 77 22.65 -2.59 -10.89
N SER A 78 22.06 -3.54 -11.59
CA SER A 78 22.49 -3.81 -12.95
C SER A 78 22.11 -2.60 -13.76
N THR A 79 23.09 -2.04 -14.43
CA THR A 79 22.85 -0.93 -15.35
C THR A 79 21.63 -1.19 -16.23
N VAL A 80 20.84 -0.20 -16.54
CA VAL A 80 19.68 -0.30 -17.44
C VAL A 80 20.03 -1.05 -18.72
N LYS A 81 21.24 -0.85 -19.26
CA LYS A 81 21.77 -1.62 -20.41
C LYS A 81 21.80 -3.12 -20.17
N THR A 82 22.20 -3.55 -18.97
CA THR A 82 22.29 -4.98 -18.62
C THR A 82 20.89 -5.60 -18.49
N GLN A 83 19.96 -4.88 -17.88
CA GLN A 83 18.57 -5.34 -17.79
C GLN A 83 17.92 -5.46 -19.16
N LEU A 84 18.13 -4.49 -20.05
CA LEU A 84 17.61 -4.51 -21.43
C LEU A 84 18.21 -5.60 -22.32
N ARG A 85 19.38 -6.14 -21.97
CA ARG A 85 19.95 -7.31 -22.67
C ARG A 85 19.29 -8.63 -22.26
N ASN A 86 18.72 -8.70 -21.05
CA ASN A 86 18.11 -9.92 -20.52
C ASN A 86 16.60 -9.98 -20.80
N LYS A 87 16.25 -10.23 -22.06
CA LYS A 87 14.87 -10.18 -22.59
C LYS A 87 13.87 -11.15 -21.92
N GLY A 88 14.32 -12.14 -21.15
CA GLY A 88 13.45 -13.11 -20.48
C GLY A 88 13.13 -12.76 -19.03
N THR A 89 13.21 -11.49 -18.60
CA THR A 89 12.99 -11.08 -17.22
C THR A 89 11.84 -10.07 -17.06
N LEU A 90 11.29 -10.00 -15.86
CA LEU A 90 10.29 -8.96 -15.52
C LEU A 90 10.89 -7.55 -15.63
N ALA A 91 12.14 -7.36 -15.22
CA ALA A 91 12.82 -6.08 -15.34
C ALA A 91 12.90 -5.62 -16.81
N TYR A 92 13.25 -6.53 -17.72
CA TYR A 92 13.24 -6.23 -19.15
C TYR A 92 11.83 -5.87 -19.63
N ALA A 93 10.82 -6.69 -19.30
CA ALA A 93 9.45 -6.46 -19.74
C ALA A 93 8.94 -5.07 -19.35
N ASN A 94 9.22 -4.63 -18.11
CA ASN A 94 8.82 -3.34 -17.61
C ASN A 94 9.66 -2.18 -18.20
N LEU A 95 10.97 -2.36 -18.30
CA LEU A 95 11.87 -1.32 -18.86
C LEU A 95 11.65 -1.10 -20.36
N ALA A 96 11.49 -2.18 -21.12
CA ALA A 96 11.28 -2.12 -22.56
C ALA A 96 9.80 -1.99 -22.97
N TYR A 97 8.89 -1.98 -22.01
CA TYR A 97 7.44 -2.02 -22.26
C TYR A 97 7.04 -3.18 -23.19
N ASP A 98 7.66 -4.35 -22.99
CA ASP A 98 7.46 -5.51 -23.87
C ASP A 98 6.34 -6.41 -23.35
N GLU A 99 5.16 -6.29 -23.95
CA GLU A 99 3.97 -7.09 -23.63
C GLU A 99 4.04 -8.55 -24.13
N SER A 100 5.04 -8.90 -24.94
CA SER A 100 5.23 -10.27 -25.46
C SER A 100 5.82 -11.20 -24.41
N VAL A 101 6.42 -10.65 -23.35
CA VAL A 101 7.00 -11.43 -22.26
C VAL A 101 5.87 -11.99 -21.39
N ASP A 102 5.90 -13.31 -21.15
CA ASP A 102 4.97 -13.98 -20.23
C ASP A 102 5.31 -13.63 -18.76
N ARG A 103 4.82 -12.46 -18.32
CA ARG A 103 5.04 -11.97 -16.96
C ARG A 103 4.39 -12.87 -15.90
N ALA A 104 3.27 -13.54 -16.23
CA ALA A 104 2.61 -14.44 -15.31
C ALA A 104 3.51 -15.63 -14.97
N LEU A 105 4.15 -16.24 -15.99
CA LEU A 105 5.07 -17.34 -15.77
C LEU A 105 6.30 -16.93 -14.94
N LEU A 106 6.78 -15.70 -15.14
CA LEU A 106 7.95 -15.17 -14.42
C LEU A 106 7.64 -14.73 -12.98
N THR A 107 6.38 -14.45 -12.67
CA THR A 107 5.96 -14.03 -11.33
C THR A 107 5.62 -15.24 -10.46
N THR A 108 6.66 -15.93 -9.97
CA THR A 108 6.45 -17.10 -9.08
C THR A 108 6.04 -16.71 -7.68
N LYS A 109 6.45 -15.54 -7.21
CA LYS A 109 6.12 -14.92 -5.92
C LYS A 109 5.97 -13.42 -6.11
N ASP A 110 5.08 -12.83 -5.33
CA ASP A 110 5.03 -11.38 -5.09
C ASP A 110 4.81 -11.18 -3.59
N TYR A 111 5.82 -10.65 -2.92
CA TYR A 111 5.76 -10.45 -1.46
C TYR A 111 4.72 -9.41 -1.07
N ARG A 112 4.46 -8.40 -1.91
CA ARG A 112 3.38 -7.41 -1.67
C ARG A 112 2.01 -8.09 -1.64
N TYR A 113 1.76 -9.01 -2.60
CA TYR A 113 0.54 -9.81 -2.60
C TYR A 113 0.41 -10.61 -1.29
N THR A 114 1.50 -11.27 -0.89
CA THR A 114 1.53 -12.08 0.33
C THR A 114 1.23 -11.23 1.56
N ASP A 115 1.88 -10.08 1.73
CA ASP A 115 1.69 -9.21 2.89
C ASP A 115 0.27 -8.65 2.94
N ILE A 116 -0.24 -8.16 1.82
CA ILE A 116 -1.61 -7.65 1.75
C ILE A 116 -2.60 -8.70 2.26
N TYR A 117 -2.49 -9.94 1.79
CA TYR A 117 -3.41 -10.99 2.21
C TYR A 117 -3.13 -11.53 3.62
N GLU A 118 -1.89 -11.47 4.09
CA GLU A 118 -1.56 -11.74 5.50
C GLU A 118 -2.26 -10.73 6.43
N TYR A 119 -2.20 -9.43 6.09
CA TYR A 119 -2.88 -8.40 6.90
C TYR A 119 -4.40 -8.50 6.81
N VAL A 120 -4.94 -8.78 5.64
CA VAL A 120 -6.37 -9.07 5.48
C VAL A 120 -6.78 -10.25 6.38
N ASN A 121 -5.95 -11.29 6.46
CA ASN A 121 -6.22 -12.42 7.33
C ASN A 121 -6.17 -12.03 8.82
N TYR A 122 -5.20 -11.20 9.25
CA TYR A 122 -5.17 -10.68 10.63
C TYR A 122 -6.43 -9.89 10.96
N MET A 123 -6.94 -9.08 10.03
CA MET A 123 -8.19 -8.35 10.23
C MET A 123 -9.38 -9.31 10.37
N ASN A 124 -9.43 -10.36 9.56
CA ASN A 124 -10.49 -11.37 9.65
C ASN A 124 -10.42 -12.16 10.96
N VAL A 125 -9.23 -12.58 11.41
CA VAL A 125 -9.04 -13.21 12.73
C VAL A 125 -9.54 -12.31 13.85
N LEU A 126 -9.25 -11.01 13.80
CA LEU A 126 -9.74 -10.06 14.78
C LEU A 126 -11.27 -9.99 14.75
N LEU A 127 -11.87 -9.86 13.57
CA LEU A 127 -13.33 -9.75 13.41
C LEU A 127 -14.06 -11.00 13.92
N GLU A 128 -13.51 -12.20 13.74
CA GLU A 128 -14.09 -13.44 14.26
C GLU A 128 -14.00 -13.57 15.78
N LYS A 129 -12.90 -13.07 16.39
CA LYS A 129 -12.60 -13.31 17.79
C LYS A 129 -13.03 -12.18 18.72
N VAL A 130 -13.20 -10.96 18.22
CA VAL A 130 -13.34 -9.78 19.07
C VAL A 130 -14.58 -9.83 19.97
N GLU A 131 -15.72 -10.32 19.48
CA GLU A 131 -16.95 -10.40 20.28
C GLU A 131 -16.81 -11.35 21.48
N GLY A 132 -16.17 -12.52 21.29
CA GLY A 132 -15.93 -13.51 22.35
C GLY A 132 -14.73 -13.19 23.24
N SER A 133 -13.94 -12.15 22.93
CA SER A 133 -12.76 -11.82 23.69
C SER A 133 -13.08 -11.22 25.05
N THR A 134 -12.18 -11.45 26.03
CA THR A 134 -12.27 -10.84 27.37
C THR A 134 -11.47 -9.54 27.41
N GLY A 135 -11.88 -8.59 28.26
CA GLY A 135 -11.16 -7.31 28.46
C GLY A 135 -12.07 -6.11 28.28
N SER A 136 -11.64 -5.11 27.50
CA SER A 136 -12.37 -3.85 27.34
C SER A 136 -13.52 -3.96 26.34
N GLU A 137 -14.74 -4.10 26.84
CA GLU A 137 -15.96 -4.13 26.00
C GLU A 137 -16.14 -2.84 25.18
N SER A 138 -15.74 -1.69 25.73
CA SER A 138 -15.86 -0.40 25.05
C SER A 138 -14.94 -0.24 23.83
N LEU A 139 -13.86 -1.04 23.73
CA LEU A 139 -12.95 -1.00 22.59
C LEU A 139 -13.39 -1.90 21.43
N LYS A 140 -14.25 -2.89 21.67
CA LYS A 140 -14.64 -3.86 20.64
C LYS A 140 -15.24 -3.19 19.39
N PRO A 141 -16.19 -2.24 19.47
CA PRO A 141 -16.71 -1.57 18.28
C PRO A 141 -15.64 -0.83 17.48
N THR A 142 -14.71 -0.15 18.16
CA THR A 142 -13.59 0.56 17.52
C THR A 142 -12.65 -0.42 16.83
N MET A 143 -12.29 -1.53 17.47
CA MET A 143 -11.41 -2.54 16.90
C MET A 143 -12.03 -3.20 15.67
N LYS A 144 -13.34 -3.48 15.69
CA LYS A 144 -14.07 -4.01 14.53
C LYS A 144 -14.04 -3.04 13.36
N ALA A 145 -14.38 -1.79 13.61
CA ALA A 145 -14.37 -0.75 12.60
C ALA A 145 -12.99 -0.55 11.99
N GLU A 146 -11.94 -0.52 12.83
CA GLU A 146 -10.58 -0.39 12.34
C GLU A 146 -10.15 -1.60 11.51
N ALA A 147 -10.52 -2.82 11.89
CA ALA A 147 -10.23 -4.01 11.12
C ALA A 147 -10.93 -3.99 9.76
N GLN A 148 -12.21 -3.60 9.70
CA GLN A 148 -12.95 -3.49 8.45
C GLN A 148 -12.34 -2.44 7.51
N VAL A 149 -12.10 -1.22 7.99
CA VAL A 149 -11.51 -0.16 7.17
C VAL A 149 -10.08 -0.51 6.74
N SER A 150 -9.30 -1.18 7.61
CA SER A 150 -7.97 -1.68 7.24
C SER A 150 -8.05 -2.73 6.13
N ARG A 151 -8.99 -3.68 6.21
CA ARG A 151 -9.22 -4.68 5.16
C ARG A 151 -9.58 -4.03 3.84
N ALA A 152 -10.47 -3.03 3.85
CA ALA A 152 -10.81 -2.26 2.66
C ALA A 152 -9.58 -1.58 2.05
N TYR A 153 -8.73 -0.96 2.87
CA TYR A 153 -7.51 -0.30 2.39
C TYR A 153 -6.53 -1.26 1.72
N TYR A 154 -6.24 -2.39 2.36
CA TYR A 154 -5.32 -3.37 1.77
C TYR A 154 -5.88 -3.98 0.49
N LEU A 155 -7.18 -4.25 0.43
CA LEU A 155 -7.81 -4.78 -0.79
C LEU A 155 -8.02 -3.71 -1.86
N PHE A 156 -8.07 -2.42 -1.49
CA PHE A 156 -7.96 -1.31 -2.42
C PHE A 156 -6.58 -1.31 -3.12
N LEU A 157 -5.48 -1.47 -2.36
CA LEU A 157 -4.15 -1.60 -2.94
C LEU A 157 -4.07 -2.81 -3.88
N ALA A 158 -4.52 -4.00 -3.43
CA ALA A 158 -4.51 -5.20 -4.25
C ALA A 158 -5.30 -5.03 -5.55
N SER A 159 -6.52 -4.48 -5.48
CA SER A 159 -7.37 -4.28 -6.65
C SER A 159 -6.74 -3.35 -7.67
N ASN A 160 -6.07 -2.29 -7.21
CA ASN A 160 -5.44 -1.34 -8.13
C ASN A 160 -4.10 -1.84 -8.70
N ILE A 161 -3.42 -2.77 -8.04
CA ILE A 161 -2.21 -3.41 -8.55
C ILE A 161 -2.55 -4.55 -9.52
N TYR A 162 -3.48 -5.44 -9.15
CA TYR A 162 -3.70 -6.72 -9.82
C TYR A 162 -4.97 -6.78 -10.69
N ALA A 163 -5.78 -5.72 -10.77
CA ALA A 163 -6.93 -5.64 -11.66
C ALA A 163 -6.84 -4.41 -12.56
N LYS A 164 -7.73 -4.34 -13.55
CA LYS A 164 -7.87 -3.18 -14.43
C LYS A 164 -8.36 -1.95 -13.66
N GLN A 165 -8.32 -0.79 -14.32
CA GLN A 165 -8.96 0.41 -13.79
C GLN A 165 -10.46 0.22 -13.69
N TYR A 166 -11.06 0.72 -12.60
CA TYR A 166 -12.51 0.77 -12.46
C TYR A 166 -13.12 1.61 -13.60
N ASP A 167 -14.02 1.00 -14.35
CA ASP A 167 -14.86 1.69 -15.33
C ASP A 167 -16.31 1.18 -15.14
N GLU A 168 -17.22 2.08 -14.82
CA GLU A 168 -18.61 1.76 -14.51
C GLU A 168 -19.30 0.92 -15.60
N LYS A 169 -18.87 1.08 -16.86
CA LYS A 169 -19.45 0.39 -18.02
C LYS A 169 -19.03 -1.09 -18.10
N THR A 170 -17.85 -1.44 -17.61
CA THR A 170 -17.27 -2.79 -17.77
C THR A 170 -16.97 -3.48 -16.46
N VAL A 171 -16.95 -2.77 -15.34
CA VAL A 171 -16.48 -3.24 -14.04
C VAL A 171 -17.21 -4.50 -13.51
N ALA A 172 -18.44 -4.74 -13.93
CA ALA A 172 -19.19 -5.93 -13.53
C ALA A 172 -18.65 -7.22 -14.15
N ASP A 173 -18.06 -7.11 -15.36
CA ASP A 173 -17.52 -8.22 -16.15
C ASP A 173 -16.00 -8.35 -16.01
N GLU A 174 -15.33 -7.33 -15.46
CA GLU A 174 -13.87 -7.36 -15.23
C GLU A 174 -13.52 -8.13 -13.95
N GLY A 175 -12.45 -8.93 -14.04
CA GLY A 175 -11.91 -9.65 -12.89
C GLY A 175 -11.30 -8.70 -11.85
N GLY A 176 -11.67 -8.91 -10.60
CA GLY A 176 -11.06 -8.25 -9.45
C GLY A 176 -10.05 -9.16 -8.75
N VAL A 177 -10.07 -9.12 -7.44
CA VAL A 177 -9.24 -9.94 -6.54
C VAL A 177 -10.13 -10.79 -5.62
N ALA A 178 -9.55 -11.68 -4.81
CA ALA A 178 -10.30 -12.27 -3.70
C ALA A 178 -10.60 -11.22 -2.63
N TYR A 179 -11.79 -11.30 -2.04
CA TYR A 179 -12.17 -10.47 -0.89
C TYR A 179 -12.59 -11.38 0.28
N PRO A 180 -11.63 -12.01 0.97
CA PRO A 180 -11.95 -12.90 2.08
C PRO A 180 -12.52 -12.11 3.26
N THR A 181 -13.58 -12.63 3.86
CA THR A 181 -14.26 -12.06 5.03
C THR A 181 -14.19 -12.99 6.25
N ASP A 182 -13.46 -14.08 6.11
CA ASP A 182 -13.17 -15.08 7.15
C ASP A 182 -11.67 -15.39 7.17
N ALA A 183 -11.20 -16.00 8.27
CA ALA A 183 -9.81 -16.39 8.48
C ALA A 183 -9.48 -17.83 8.01
N ASN A 184 -10.39 -18.50 7.32
CA ASN A 184 -10.19 -19.88 6.88
C ASN A 184 -9.06 -19.97 5.84
N VAL A 185 -8.28 -21.04 5.93
CA VAL A 185 -7.21 -21.36 4.97
C VAL A 185 -7.79 -22.33 3.93
N ASP A 186 -8.66 -21.83 3.08
CA ASP A 186 -9.29 -22.55 1.98
C ASP A 186 -9.12 -21.81 0.66
N GLU A 187 -9.54 -22.43 -0.43
CA GLU A 187 -9.56 -21.80 -1.74
C GLU A 187 -10.48 -20.57 -1.73
N LYS A 188 -9.98 -19.43 -2.21
CA LYS A 188 -10.75 -18.20 -2.32
C LYS A 188 -11.20 -17.96 -3.76
N GLN A 189 -12.39 -17.40 -3.91
CA GLN A 189 -12.93 -17.03 -5.21
C GLN A 189 -12.43 -15.67 -5.64
N GLN A 190 -12.07 -15.54 -6.92
CA GLN A 190 -11.89 -14.25 -7.55
C GLN A 190 -13.27 -13.60 -7.74
N LEU A 191 -13.44 -12.41 -7.21
CA LEU A 191 -14.66 -11.61 -7.40
C LEU A 191 -14.58 -10.78 -8.69
N SER A 192 -15.72 -10.25 -9.16
CA SER A 192 -15.66 -9.17 -10.14
C SER A 192 -15.06 -7.90 -9.49
N LEU A 193 -14.51 -7.03 -10.31
CA LEU A 193 -13.95 -5.77 -9.81
C LEU A 193 -15.03 -4.92 -9.13
N LYS A 194 -16.25 -4.93 -9.67
CA LYS A 194 -17.41 -4.27 -9.02
C LYS A 194 -17.65 -4.79 -7.61
N GLN A 195 -17.73 -6.11 -7.44
CA GLN A 195 -17.95 -6.71 -6.12
C GLN A 195 -16.84 -6.35 -5.12
N CYS A 196 -15.58 -6.24 -5.59
CA CYS A 196 -14.49 -5.79 -4.72
C CYS A 196 -14.72 -4.38 -4.20
N TYR A 197 -15.07 -3.44 -5.08
CA TYR A 197 -15.31 -2.05 -4.69
C TYR A 197 -16.56 -1.88 -3.83
N ASP A 198 -17.65 -2.60 -4.14
CA ASP A 198 -18.87 -2.60 -3.31
C ASP A 198 -18.54 -3.01 -1.85
N LYS A 199 -17.76 -4.09 -1.68
CA LYS A 199 -17.33 -4.57 -0.36
C LYS A 199 -16.38 -3.61 0.35
N MET A 200 -15.48 -2.93 -0.37
CA MET A 200 -14.63 -1.90 0.22
C MET A 200 -15.47 -0.74 0.77
N LEU A 201 -16.50 -0.30 0.03
CA LEU A 201 -17.40 0.77 0.50
C LEU A 201 -18.28 0.31 1.67
N GLU A 202 -18.67 -0.96 1.72
CA GLU A 202 -19.36 -1.56 2.87
C GLU A 202 -18.46 -1.53 4.13
N ASP A 203 -17.22 -1.97 4.02
CA ASP A 203 -16.23 -1.94 5.10
C ASP A 203 -15.89 -0.49 5.53
N CYS A 204 -15.97 0.48 4.61
CA CYS A 204 -15.77 1.91 4.86
C CYS A 204 -17.10 2.67 5.01
N SER A 205 -18.16 2.02 5.51
CA SER A 205 -19.43 2.69 5.79
C SER A 205 -19.27 3.83 6.80
N ASP A 206 -20.15 4.82 6.76
CA ASP A 206 -20.10 5.95 7.70
C ASP A 206 -20.31 5.49 9.15
N GLU A 207 -21.07 4.42 9.36
CA GLU A 207 -21.25 3.77 10.66
C GLU A 207 -19.94 3.21 11.20
N ASN A 208 -19.16 2.52 10.36
CA ASN A 208 -17.86 1.99 10.75
C ASN A 208 -16.87 3.13 11.03
N ILE A 209 -16.79 4.13 10.15
CA ILE A 209 -15.90 5.28 10.34
C ILE A 209 -16.25 6.06 11.63
N ALA A 210 -17.52 6.15 11.98
CA ALA A 210 -17.95 6.82 13.21
C ALA A 210 -17.44 6.14 14.50
N GLN A 211 -17.18 4.82 14.47
CA GLN A 211 -16.64 4.08 15.61
C GLN A 211 -15.12 4.19 15.77
N LEU A 212 -14.41 4.74 14.78
CA LEU A 212 -12.96 4.91 14.83
C LEU A 212 -12.57 5.99 15.85
N LEU A 213 -11.36 5.88 16.40
CA LEU A 213 -10.81 6.88 17.29
C LEU A 213 -10.58 8.21 16.55
N ASP A 214 -10.82 9.32 17.21
CA ASP A 214 -10.51 10.65 16.66
C ASP A 214 -9.00 10.87 16.53
N LYS A 215 -8.20 10.29 17.43
CA LYS A 215 -6.74 10.38 17.46
C LYS A 215 -6.15 9.03 17.86
N GLY A 216 -4.99 8.72 17.31
CA GLY A 216 -4.27 7.47 17.59
C GLY A 216 -2.84 7.48 17.07
N ASN A 217 -2.19 6.33 17.14
CA ASN A 217 -0.91 6.11 16.49
C ASN A 217 -1.09 6.19 14.97
N VAL A 218 -0.17 6.82 14.27
CA VAL A 218 -0.19 6.97 12.82
C VAL A 218 -0.19 5.63 12.05
N ASN A 219 0.23 4.55 12.69
CA ASN A 219 0.12 3.20 12.14
C ASN A 219 -1.29 2.59 12.29
N ARG A 220 -2.21 3.27 12.98
CA ARG A 220 -3.58 2.84 13.22
C ARG A 220 -4.54 3.70 12.40
N ILE A 221 -5.61 3.08 11.91
CA ILE A 221 -6.62 3.84 11.18
C ILE A 221 -7.52 4.57 12.19
N THR A 222 -7.37 5.89 12.20
CA THR A 222 -8.25 6.81 12.94
C THR A 222 -9.42 7.24 12.06
N LYS A 223 -10.33 8.04 12.59
CA LYS A 223 -11.43 8.63 11.82
C LYS A 223 -10.95 9.42 10.60
N CYS A 224 -9.85 10.16 10.74
CA CYS A 224 -9.19 10.81 9.60
C CYS A 224 -8.78 9.81 8.53
N GLY A 225 -8.12 8.71 8.94
CA GLY A 225 -7.74 7.61 8.06
C GLY A 225 -8.94 6.93 7.39
N GLY A 226 -10.03 6.72 8.11
CA GLY A 226 -11.27 6.15 7.57
C GLY A 226 -11.86 7.00 6.44
N TYR A 227 -11.96 8.31 6.65
CA TYR A 227 -12.41 9.23 5.60
C TYR A 227 -11.45 9.28 4.43
N ALA A 228 -10.14 9.24 4.67
CA ALA A 228 -9.15 9.24 3.62
C ALA A 228 -9.20 7.96 2.76
N VAL A 229 -9.35 6.78 3.38
CA VAL A 229 -9.52 5.50 2.65
C VAL A 229 -10.78 5.53 1.79
N LYS A 230 -11.91 5.99 2.33
CA LYS A 230 -13.16 6.12 1.57
C LYS A 230 -13.01 7.09 0.40
N ALA A 231 -12.32 8.22 0.62
CA ALA A 231 -12.03 9.18 -0.45
C ALA A 231 -11.19 8.55 -1.58
N LEU A 232 -10.15 7.78 -1.25
CA LEU A 232 -9.31 7.07 -2.24
C LEU A 232 -10.13 6.08 -3.07
N ILE A 233 -11.00 5.29 -2.44
CA ILE A 233 -11.86 4.29 -3.11
C ILE A 233 -12.78 5.01 -4.12
N LEU A 234 -13.52 6.03 -3.65
CA LEU A 234 -14.44 6.80 -4.48
C LEU A 234 -13.72 7.54 -5.61
N PHE A 235 -12.55 8.08 -5.32
CA PHE A 235 -11.73 8.77 -6.31
C PHE A 235 -11.26 7.83 -7.44
N GLN A 236 -10.89 6.61 -7.08
CA GLN A 236 -10.49 5.60 -8.07
C GLN A 236 -11.69 5.07 -8.88
N MET A 237 -12.89 5.08 -8.28
CA MET A 237 -14.14 4.83 -8.99
C MET A 237 -14.55 5.98 -9.93
N LYS A 238 -13.88 7.13 -9.87
CA LYS A 238 -14.22 8.38 -10.56
C LYS A 238 -15.51 9.03 -10.05
N ASP A 239 -15.96 8.66 -8.85
CA ASP A 239 -17.00 9.41 -8.14
C ASP A 239 -16.38 10.64 -7.46
N TYR A 240 -16.06 11.64 -8.29
CA TYR A 240 -15.35 12.83 -7.85
C TYR A 240 -16.17 13.68 -6.87
N ALA A 241 -17.49 13.62 -6.94
CA ALA A 241 -18.38 14.37 -6.05
C ALA A 241 -18.27 13.85 -4.60
N GLU A 242 -18.43 12.54 -4.41
CA GLU A 242 -18.32 11.93 -3.09
C GLU A 242 -16.86 11.88 -2.61
N ALA A 243 -15.89 11.64 -3.50
CA ALA A 243 -14.47 11.70 -3.15
C ALA A 243 -14.08 13.05 -2.54
N LEU A 244 -14.58 14.17 -3.13
CA LEU A 244 -14.38 15.53 -2.61
C LEU A 244 -14.93 15.68 -1.20
N VAL A 245 -16.13 15.15 -0.94
CA VAL A 245 -16.75 15.22 0.39
C VAL A 245 -15.89 14.52 1.45
N TYR A 246 -15.45 13.28 1.16
CA TYR A 246 -14.68 12.49 2.14
C TYR A 246 -13.23 12.97 2.27
N ALA A 247 -12.59 13.45 1.22
CA ALA A 247 -11.28 14.09 1.30
C ALA A 247 -11.32 15.35 2.17
N ASN A 248 -12.34 16.19 2.03
CA ASN A 248 -12.53 17.34 2.89
C ASN A 248 -12.81 16.96 4.35
N LYS A 249 -13.61 15.89 4.61
CA LYS A 249 -13.80 15.38 5.98
C LYS A 249 -12.46 14.96 6.62
N ALA A 250 -11.57 14.32 5.86
CA ALA A 250 -10.24 13.97 6.34
C ALA A 250 -9.39 15.21 6.63
N LEU A 251 -9.39 16.20 5.73
CA LEU A 251 -8.63 17.46 5.87
C LEU A 251 -9.13 18.34 7.02
N VAL A 252 -10.39 18.26 7.41
CA VAL A 252 -10.91 18.91 8.63
C VAL A 252 -10.26 18.35 9.89
N LEU A 253 -9.91 17.06 9.90
CA LEU A 253 -9.28 16.39 11.05
C LEU A 253 -7.75 16.51 11.04
N ASN A 254 -7.12 16.53 9.87
CA ASN A 254 -5.68 16.77 9.70
C ASN A 254 -5.43 17.49 8.37
N SER A 255 -4.87 18.70 8.44
CA SER A 255 -4.47 19.52 7.28
C SER A 255 -3.03 20.00 7.35
N ASN A 256 -2.18 19.34 8.16
CA ASN A 256 -0.77 19.69 8.31
C ASN A 256 -0.01 19.29 7.06
N ILE A 257 0.60 20.25 6.39
CA ILE A 257 1.50 20.00 5.26
C ILE A 257 2.92 19.86 5.81
N GLU A 258 3.70 18.93 5.25
CA GLU A 258 5.11 18.82 5.54
C GLU A 258 5.82 20.10 5.09
N ASP A 259 6.59 20.71 5.99
CA ASP A 259 7.41 21.88 5.66
C ASP A 259 8.82 21.44 5.21
N ARG A 260 9.05 21.47 3.90
CA ARG A 260 10.36 21.13 3.30
C ARG A 260 11.34 22.29 3.27
N SER A 261 10.95 23.49 3.67
CA SER A 261 11.86 24.65 3.70
C SER A 261 13.07 24.43 4.63
N VAL A 262 12.90 23.61 5.67
CA VAL A 262 13.97 23.21 6.60
C VAL A 262 15.14 22.48 5.92
N ILE A 263 14.92 21.91 4.74
CA ILE A 263 15.97 21.23 3.95
C ILE A 263 17.03 22.22 3.50
N LYS A 264 16.66 23.47 3.23
CA LYS A 264 17.59 24.54 2.82
C LYS A 264 18.72 24.75 3.85
N GLU A 265 18.40 24.57 5.14
CA GLU A 265 19.36 24.71 6.24
C GLU A 265 20.05 23.38 6.59
N THR A 266 19.31 22.29 6.56
CA THR A 266 19.77 20.98 7.05
C THR A 266 20.42 20.13 5.98
N SER A 267 20.16 20.40 4.70
CA SER A 267 20.50 19.58 3.54
C SER A 267 19.99 18.13 3.64
N LYS A 268 18.98 17.88 4.49
CA LYS A 268 18.43 16.54 4.76
C LYS A 268 16.93 16.55 4.61
N TRP A 269 16.42 15.51 3.97
CA TRP A 269 15.01 15.23 3.94
C TRP A 269 14.73 13.85 4.51
N ASN A 270 13.84 13.80 5.51
CA ASN A 270 13.34 12.58 6.12
C ASN A 270 11.86 12.76 6.44
N LEU A 271 11.00 12.03 5.77
CA LEU A 271 9.60 11.91 6.14
C LEU A 271 9.46 10.82 7.21
N LEU A 272 9.59 11.21 8.47
CA LEU A 272 9.50 10.29 9.60
C LEU A 272 8.08 9.78 9.79
N PRO A 273 7.88 8.57 10.40
CA PRO A 273 6.55 8.12 10.80
C PRO A 273 5.81 9.13 11.68
N SER A 274 6.55 9.89 12.49
CA SER A 274 6.02 10.94 13.37
C SER A 274 5.68 12.25 12.67
N SER A 275 5.96 12.39 11.38
CA SER A 275 5.64 13.61 10.61
C SER A 275 4.14 13.86 10.62
N SER A 276 3.74 15.10 10.91
CA SER A 276 2.35 15.46 11.19
C SER A 276 1.42 15.39 9.97
N ASN A 277 1.99 15.35 8.77
CA ASN A 277 1.25 15.18 7.52
C ASN A 277 0.83 13.72 7.24
N ASN A 278 1.37 12.72 7.97
CA ASN A 278 0.91 11.36 7.83
C ASN A 278 -0.51 11.19 8.39
N ILE A 279 -1.42 10.66 7.58
CA ILE A 279 -2.75 10.22 8.00
C ILE A 279 -2.72 8.74 8.38
N LEU A 280 -2.05 7.94 7.55
CA LEU A 280 -1.77 6.53 7.80
C LEU A 280 -0.33 6.25 7.35
N TYR A 281 0.48 5.74 8.24
CA TYR A 281 1.84 5.34 7.90
C TYR A 281 1.92 3.83 7.69
N VAL A 282 2.38 3.42 6.50
CA VAL A 282 2.65 2.03 6.14
C VAL A 282 4.07 1.95 5.61
N SER A 283 4.97 1.44 6.43
CA SER A 283 6.39 1.35 6.07
C SER A 283 6.63 0.29 4.99
N PRO A 284 7.64 0.48 4.15
CA PRO A 284 8.15 -0.63 3.35
C PRO A 284 8.84 -1.63 4.29
N LEU A 285 8.46 -2.91 4.19
CA LEU A 285 9.22 -3.99 4.80
C LEU A 285 10.34 -4.36 3.83
N SER A 286 11.57 -4.02 4.17
CA SER A 286 12.74 -4.43 3.41
C SER A 286 13.57 -5.34 4.31
N ASP A 287 13.86 -6.53 3.84
CA ASP A 287 14.83 -7.43 4.48
C ASP A 287 16.27 -6.88 4.39
N MET A 288 16.41 -5.72 3.79
CA MET A 288 17.69 -5.13 3.42
C MET A 288 17.93 -3.82 4.17
N TYR A 289 18.14 -3.95 5.49
CA TYR A 289 18.78 -2.88 6.27
C TYR A 289 20.24 -2.59 5.82
N GLU A 290 20.76 -3.36 4.86
CA GLU A 290 22.20 -3.35 4.56
C GLU A 290 22.57 -2.60 3.28
N TYR A 291 21.62 -2.16 2.44
CA TYR A 291 21.95 -1.46 1.21
C TYR A 291 21.08 -0.23 0.98
N PRO A 292 21.70 0.93 0.74
CA PRO A 292 20.99 2.06 0.18
C PRO A 292 20.35 1.59 -1.14
N ASN A 293 19.04 1.70 -1.22
CA ASN A 293 18.32 1.36 -2.43
C ASN A 293 18.42 2.54 -3.37
N TRP A 294 19.42 2.49 -4.23
CA TRP A 294 19.65 3.47 -5.26
C TRP A 294 18.60 3.29 -6.35
N GLU A 295 17.70 4.20 -6.45
CA GLU A 295 16.74 4.26 -7.54
C GLU A 295 17.15 5.38 -8.47
N GLN A 296 17.11 5.09 -9.77
CA GLN A 296 17.52 6.06 -10.77
C GLN A 296 16.28 6.68 -11.38
N LEU A 297 15.98 7.91 -10.99
CA LEU A 297 14.89 8.66 -11.59
C LEU A 297 15.12 8.80 -13.09
N SER A 298 14.04 8.64 -13.87
CA SER A 298 14.12 8.83 -15.30
C SER A 298 14.47 10.28 -15.66
N VAL A 299 15.09 10.48 -16.80
CA VAL A 299 15.41 11.82 -17.33
C VAL A 299 14.14 12.65 -17.45
N GLU A 300 13.04 12.03 -17.87
CA GLU A 300 11.74 12.69 -18.01
C GLU A 300 11.18 13.10 -16.64
N THR A 301 11.35 12.30 -15.61
CA THR A 301 10.94 12.66 -14.24
C THR A 301 11.78 13.80 -13.69
N VAL A 302 13.09 13.75 -13.86
CA VAL A 302 14.00 14.85 -13.44
C VAL A 302 13.61 16.17 -14.10
N ALA A 303 13.21 16.15 -15.37
CA ALA A 303 12.76 17.34 -16.10
C ALA A 303 11.43 17.93 -15.60
N LEU A 304 10.68 17.20 -14.78
CA LEU A 304 9.41 17.70 -14.21
C LEU A 304 9.61 18.57 -12.96
N PHE A 305 10.76 18.47 -12.29
CA PHE A 305 11.05 19.31 -11.12
C PHE A 305 11.08 20.78 -11.48
N GLU A 306 10.56 21.61 -10.59
CA GLU A 306 10.62 23.06 -10.73
C GLU A 306 11.96 23.58 -10.18
N PRO A 307 12.50 24.69 -10.72
CA PRO A 307 13.61 25.37 -10.09
C PRO A 307 13.25 25.75 -8.64
N GLY A 308 14.20 25.60 -7.73
CA GLY A 308 13.99 25.90 -6.31
C GLY A 308 13.22 24.81 -5.53
N ASP A 309 12.98 23.63 -6.12
CA ASP A 309 12.44 22.51 -5.36
C ASP A 309 13.38 22.13 -4.22
N TYR A 310 12.85 22.15 -2.99
CA TYR A 310 13.69 21.94 -1.79
C TYR A 310 14.36 20.58 -1.78
N VAL A 311 13.71 19.53 -2.23
CA VAL A 311 14.29 18.19 -2.25
C VAL A 311 15.33 18.09 -3.36
N LYS A 312 14.99 18.52 -4.58
CA LYS A 312 15.88 18.40 -5.73
C LYS A 312 17.12 19.29 -5.64
N ASP A 313 16.96 20.54 -5.20
CA ASP A 313 18.04 21.52 -5.26
C ASP A 313 18.85 21.63 -3.96
N TYR A 314 18.28 21.28 -2.81
CA TYR A 314 18.89 21.51 -1.49
C TYR A 314 19.16 20.23 -0.68
N ALA A 315 18.48 19.11 -0.92
CA ALA A 315 18.73 17.86 -0.21
C ALA A 315 19.98 17.15 -0.75
N LYS A 316 21.16 17.55 -0.28
CA LYS A 316 22.48 17.14 -0.83
C LYS A 316 23.37 16.36 0.13
N SER A 317 22.84 15.86 1.23
CA SER A 317 23.62 15.08 2.19
C SER A 317 23.29 13.59 2.12
N SER A 318 24.14 12.73 2.69
CA SER A 318 23.84 11.32 2.87
C SER A 318 22.48 11.15 3.57
N GLY A 319 21.60 10.33 3.04
CA GLY A 319 20.22 10.24 3.47
C GLY A 319 19.26 11.17 2.69
N SER A 320 19.74 11.84 1.64
CA SER A 320 18.90 12.56 0.67
C SER A 320 18.48 11.60 -0.45
N PRO A 321 17.22 11.66 -0.92
CA PRO A 321 16.77 10.86 -2.06
C PRO A 321 17.44 11.24 -3.38
N PHE A 322 18.10 12.40 -3.45
CA PHE A 322 18.66 12.98 -4.68
C PHE A 322 20.13 13.37 -4.55
N TRP A 323 20.90 12.57 -3.84
CA TRP A 323 22.31 12.84 -3.66
C TRP A 323 23.12 12.43 -4.90
N ASP A 324 23.38 13.38 -5.79
CA ASP A 324 24.12 13.19 -7.03
C ASP A 324 25.63 13.50 -6.95
N ASP A 325 26.10 14.19 -5.88
CA ASP A 325 27.50 14.65 -5.76
C ASP A 325 28.51 13.55 -5.38
N TYR A 326 28.06 12.36 -4.98
CA TYR A 326 28.99 11.35 -4.44
C TYR A 326 29.67 10.48 -5.51
N TYR A 327 29.00 10.24 -6.64
CA TYR A 327 29.53 9.34 -7.68
C TYR A 327 29.63 9.97 -9.07
N GLY A 328 29.22 11.20 -9.28
CA GLY A 328 29.44 12.00 -10.50
C GLY A 328 28.77 11.51 -11.78
N GLU A 329 28.35 10.27 -11.85
CA GLU A 329 27.59 9.67 -12.95
C GLU A 329 26.64 8.63 -12.39
N SER A 330 25.37 8.68 -12.83
CA SER A 330 24.40 7.64 -12.50
C SER A 330 24.90 6.28 -13.04
N ASP A 331 24.79 5.22 -12.24
CA ASP A 331 25.21 3.85 -12.61
C ASP A 331 24.40 3.29 -13.79
N SER A 332 23.31 3.96 -14.18
CA SER A 332 22.54 3.63 -15.40
C SER A 332 23.37 3.83 -16.68
N GLY A 333 24.36 4.70 -16.65
CA GLY A 333 25.09 5.19 -17.82
C GLY A 333 24.21 6.00 -18.76
N ILE A 334 23.16 6.64 -18.26
CA ILE A 334 22.24 7.50 -18.99
C ILE A 334 22.42 8.92 -18.48
N GLU A 335 22.85 9.81 -19.38
CA GLU A 335 23.05 11.22 -19.07
C GLU A 335 21.73 11.87 -18.61
N GLY A 336 21.78 12.63 -17.51
CA GLY A 336 20.61 13.34 -16.95
C GLY A 336 19.78 12.52 -15.95
N CYS A 337 20.09 11.25 -15.71
CA CYS A 337 19.54 10.51 -14.59
C CYS A 337 20.06 11.07 -13.26
N VAL A 338 19.22 10.95 -12.24
CA VAL A 338 19.57 11.26 -10.85
C VAL A 338 19.30 10.01 -10.02
N GLU A 339 20.26 9.62 -9.20
CA GLU A 339 20.05 8.54 -8.25
C GLU A 339 19.21 9.02 -7.08
N ALA A 340 18.12 8.29 -6.78
CA ALA A 340 17.35 8.47 -5.58
C ALA A 340 17.87 7.53 -4.49
N ASN A 341 18.24 8.07 -3.35
CA ASN A 341 18.73 7.28 -2.23
C ASN A 341 17.58 6.74 -1.38
N GLY A 342 17.50 5.42 -1.26
CA GLY A 342 16.44 4.72 -0.52
C GLY A 342 16.55 4.77 1.01
N ASP A 343 17.57 5.38 1.59
CA ASP A 343 17.72 5.55 3.05
C ASP A 343 16.72 6.56 3.64
N VAL A 344 15.85 7.10 2.82
CA VAL A 344 14.85 8.07 3.24
C VAL A 344 13.64 7.34 3.79
N TYR A 345 13.30 7.66 5.03
CA TYR A 345 12.02 7.27 5.58
C TYR A 345 10.92 7.98 4.79
N CYS A 346 10.18 7.23 4.01
CA CYS A 346 9.03 7.70 3.26
C CYS A 346 7.79 6.88 3.63
N ASN A 347 6.63 7.31 3.18
CA ASN A 347 5.37 6.64 3.41
C ASN A 347 4.79 6.06 2.10
N PRO A 348 5.49 5.12 1.43
CA PRO A 348 5.21 4.72 0.07
C PRO A 348 3.87 4.00 -0.11
N TRP A 349 3.42 3.31 0.95
CA TRP A 349 2.18 2.54 0.96
C TRP A 349 1.09 3.16 1.83
N GLY A 350 1.35 4.30 2.46
CA GLY A 350 0.41 4.96 3.35
C GLY A 350 -0.36 6.11 2.71
N ILE A 351 -0.93 6.95 3.55
CA ILE A 351 -1.75 8.09 3.15
C ILE A 351 -1.23 9.36 3.81
N THR A 352 -1.06 10.42 3.03
CA THR A 352 -0.64 11.74 3.53
C THR A 352 -1.72 12.80 3.32
N VAL A 353 -1.57 13.91 4.02
CA VAL A 353 -2.44 15.09 3.86
C VAL A 353 -2.36 15.65 2.45
N GLU A 354 -1.16 15.68 1.87
CA GLU A 354 -0.93 16.17 0.51
C GLU A 354 -1.72 15.35 -0.52
N GLN A 355 -1.77 14.01 -0.37
CA GLN A 355 -2.58 13.16 -1.24
C GLN A 355 -4.06 13.57 -1.19
N MET A 356 -4.60 13.86 0.00
CA MET A 356 -5.99 14.33 0.15
C MET A 356 -6.17 15.72 -0.48
N MET A 357 -5.21 16.61 -0.32
CA MET A 357 -5.25 17.95 -0.95
C MET A 357 -5.25 17.85 -2.48
N TYR A 358 -4.46 16.94 -3.06
CA TYR A 358 -4.47 16.71 -4.51
C TYR A 358 -5.78 16.05 -4.99
N ILE A 359 -6.44 15.23 -4.18
CA ILE A 359 -7.78 14.70 -4.51
C ILE A 359 -8.78 15.86 -4.55
N VAL A 360 -8.80 16.71 -3.53
CA VAL A 360 -9.67 17.91 -3.50
C VAL A 360 -9.41 18.78 -4.72
N ALA A 361 -8.14 19.08 -5.00
CA ALA A 361 -7.74 19.90 -6.15
C ALA A 361 -8.27 19.35 -7.48
N GLU A 362 -8.06 18.06 -7.73
CA GLU A 362 -8.52 17.44 -8.97
C GLU A 362 -10.05 17.42 -9.07
N CYS A 363 -10.75 17.09 -7.99
CA CYS A 363 -12.21 17.10 -7.95
C CYS A 363 -12.78 18.52 -8.22
N GLU A 364 -12.18 19.56 -7.68
CA GLU A 364 -12.63 20.93 -7.91
C GLU A 364 -12.36 21.40 -9.33
N ILE A 365 -11.18 21.13 -9.89
CA ILE A 365 -10.87 21.42 -11.29
C ILE A 365 -11.90 20.77 -12.22
N ARG A 366 -12.21 19.49 -12.01
CA ARG A 366 -13.17 18.71 -12.81
C ARG A 366 -14.62 19.20 -12.71
N THR A 367 -14.95 19.91 -11.66
CA THR A 367 -16.28 20.52 -11.46
C THR A 367 -16.35 21.98 -11.90
N GLY A 368 -15.32 22.47 -12.58
CA GLY A 368 -15.24 23.82 -13.14
C GLY A 368 -14.73 24.89 -12.17
N LYS A 369 -14.35 24.51 -10.95
CA LYS A 369 -13.71 25.41 -9.96
C LYS A 369 -12.19 25.39 -10.16
N ILE A 370 -11.76 25.86 -11.33
CA ILE A 370 -10.37 25.69 -11.80
C ILE A 370 -9.39 26.36 -10.86
N GLN A 371 -9.62 27.61 -10.48
CA GLN A 371 -8.68 28.33 -9.63
C GLN A 371 -8.68 27.81 -8.19
N GLU A 372 -9.83 27.46 -7.63
CA GLU A 372 -9.93 26.86 -6.29
C GLU A 372 -9.13 25.56 -6.19
N GLY A 373 -9.23 24.72 -7.22
CA GLY A 373 -8.40 23.50 -7.27
C GLY A 373 -6.91 23.82 -7.39
N LEU A 374 -6.51 24.78 -8.23
CA LEU A 374 -5.12 25.22 -8.33
C LEU A 374 -4.62 25.90 -7.04
N ASP A 375 -5.47 26.60 -6.31
CA ASP A 375 -5.11 27.19 -5.02
C ASP A 375 -4.77 26.10 -4.00
N MET A 376 -5.46 24.94 -4.05
CA MET A 376 -5.10 23.79 -3.22
C MET A 376 -3.73 23.21 -3.61
N VAL A 377 -3.44 23.09 -4.92
CA VAL A 377 -2.11 22.68 -5.41
C VAL A 377 -1.04 23.69 -4.97
N ASN A 378 -1.31 24.98 -5.12
CA ASN A 378 -0.42 26.06 -4.73
C ASN A 378 -0.14 26.09 -3.23
N LYS A 379 -1.12 25.69 -2.41
CA LYS A 379 -0.93 25.56 -0.97
C LYS A 379 0.12 24.53 -0.61
N VAL A 380 0.16 23.38 -1.28
CA VAL A 380 1.22 22.38 -1.12
C VAL A 380 2.54 22.92 -1.67
N ARG A 381 2.54 23.47 -2.88
CA ARG A 381 3.74 23.95 -3.57
C ARG A 381 4.52 25.02 -2.81
N LYS A 382 3.86 25.85 -1.98
CA LYS A 382 4.53 26.82 -1.09
C LYS A 382 5.52 26.18 -0.11
N TYR A 383 5.33 24.91 0.21
CA TYR A 383 6.22 24.13 1.06
C TYR A 383 7.18 23.23 0.27
N ARG A 384 7.18 23.35 -1.07
CA ARG A 384 8.01 22.53 -1.97
C ARG A 384 9.04 23.36 -2.73
N ILE A 385 8.69 24.60 -3.05
CA ILE A 385 9.50 25.51 -3.88
C ILE A 385 9.94 26.68 -3.03
N ASP A 386 11.21 27.06 -3.12
CA ASP A 386 11.74 28.20 -2.39
C ASP A 386 11.08 29.52 -2.81
N GLU A 387 11.12 30.51 -1.93
CA GLU A 387 10.43 31.79 -2.12
C GLU A 387 10.90 32.60 -3.33
N ASP A 388 12.17 32.45 -3.74
CA ASP A 388 12.75 33.17 -4.88
C ASP A 388 12.27 32.61 -6.22
N ASN A 389 11.89 31.34 -6.26
CA ASN A 389 11.46 30.62 -7.46
C ASN A 389 9.93 30.34 -7.47
N TYR A 390 9.26 30.52 -6.33
CA TYR A 390 7.84 30.22 -6.24
C TYR A 390 6.98 31.21 -7.02
N ALA A 391 6.17 30.69 -7.94
CA ALA A 391 5.06 31.42 -8.57
C ALA A 391 3.79 30.57 -8.49
N PRO A 392 2.62 31.14 -8.14
CA PRO A 392 1.38 30.39 -8.10
C PRO A 392 0.97 29.92 -9.49
N PHE A 393 0.47 28.69 -9.58
CA PHE A 393 -0.16 28.19 -10.79
C PHE A 393 -1.50 28.89 -11.01
N THR A 394 -1.76 29.27 -12.25
CA THR A 394 -3.04 29.78 -12.73
C THR A 394 -3.36 29.14 -14.07
N ALA A 395 -4.63 28.91 -14.34
CA ALA A 395 -5.11 28.41 -15.61
C ALA A 395 -6.52 28.90 -15.88
N THR A 396 -6.92 28.87 -17.15
CA THR A 396 -8.26 29.27 -17.58
C THR A 396 -9.09 28.10 -18.06
N THR A 397 -8.45 26.98 -18.38
CA THR A 397 -9.10 25.76 -18.83
C THR A 397 -8.82 24.59 -17.88
N GLU A 398 -9.72 23.61 -17.90
CA GLU A 398 -9.55 22.37 -17.13
C GLU A 398 -8.28 21.62 -17.58
N GLU A 399 -8.00 21.56 -18.88
CA GLU A 399 -6.84 20.89 -19.44
C GLU A 399 -5.53 21.47 -18.93
N GLU A 400 -5.39 22.80 -18.95
CA GLU A 400 -4.22 23.50 -18.43
C GLU A 400 -4.05 23.24 -16.92
N ALA A 401 -5.13 23.38 -16.16
CA ALA A 401 -5.10 23.15 -14.72
C ALA A 401 -4.75 21.70 -14.37
N MET A 402 -5.32 20.73 -15.07
CA MET A 402 -5.01 19.31 -14.88
C MET A 402 -3.56 19.00 -15.25
N ALA A 403 -2.99 19.61 -16.28
CA ALA A 403 -1.58 19.42 -16.63
C ALA A 403 -0.65 19.90 -15.51
N LEU A 404 -0.95 21.07 -14.92
CA LEU A 404 -0.20 21.62 -13.78
C LEU A 404 -0.35 20.73 -12.53
N LEU A 405 -1.58 20.30 -12.21
CA LEU A 405 -1.86 19.39 -11.10
C LEU A 405 -1.13 18.05 -11.30
N GLN A 406 -1.23 17.43 -12.47
CA GLN A 406 -0.59 16.14 -12.75
C GLN A 406 0.92 16.20 -12.58
N ARG A 407 1.55 17.31 -13.04
CA ARG A 407 2.99 17.54 -12.85
C ARG A 407 3.35 17.64 -11.37
N ALA A 408 2.67 18.51 -10.62
CA ALA A 408 2.98 18.73 -9.19
C ALA A 408 2.72 17.47 -8.36
N LYS A 409 1.59 16.79 -8.60
CA LYS A 409 1.22 15.55 -7.90
C LYS A 409 2.19 14.43 -8.20
N PHE A 410 2.66 14.30 -9.46
CA PHE A 410 3.61 13.26 -9.83
C PHE A 410 4.91 13.38 -9.04
N ILE A 411 5.47 14.59 -8.93
CA ILE A 411 6.68 14.86 -8.14
C ILE A 411 6.44 14.64 -6.64
N GLU A 412 5.29 15.08 -6.11
CA GLU A 412 4.94 14.87 -4.71
C GLU A 412 4.88 13.39 -4.33
N CYS A 413 4.44 12.54 -5.25
CA CYS A 413 4.16 11.12 -5.02
C CYS A 413 5.25 10.18 -5.55
N ILE A 414 6.47 10.68 -5.84
CA ILE A 414 7.61 9.83 -6.21
C ILE A 414 7.85 8.78 -5.11
N GLY A 415 8.07 7.54 -5.52
CA GLY A 415 8.31 6.41 -4.63
C GLY A 415 7.03 5.83 -4.01
N SER A 416 5.84 6.32 -4.36
CA SER A 416 4.57 5.81 -3.85
C SER A 416 3.72 5.13 -4.94
N TYR A 417 2.72 4.36 -4.51
CA TYR A 417 1.76 3.72 -5.43
C TYR A 417 0.90 4.71 -6.21
N VAL A 418 0.78 5.95 -5.73
CA VAL A 418 -0.17 6.95 -6.23
C VAL A 418 0.04 7.26 -7.70
N ASN A 419 1.30 7.43 -8.13
CA ASN A 419 1.61 7.75 -9.52
C ASN A 419 1.13 6.68 -10.50
N PHE A 420 1.25 5.40 -10.13
CA PHE A 420 0.75 4.30 -10.95
C PHE A 420 -0.79 4.26 -10.98
N PHE A 421 -1.45 4.43 -9.83
CA PHE A 421 -2.92 4.39 -9.74
C PHE A 421 -3.55 5.58 -10.47
N ASP A 422 -3.00 6.77 -10.30
CA ASP A 422 -3.47 7.96 -11.01
C ASP A 422 -3.29 7.85 -12.52
N ARG A 423 -2.14 7.34 -12.97
CA ARG A 423 -1.91 7.18 -14.42
C ARG A 423 -2.89 6.18 -15.03
N LYS A 424 -3.16 5.06 -14.35
CA LYS A 424 -4.20 4.09 -14.80
C LYS A 424 -5.57 4.77 -14.91
N ARG A 425 -5.95 5.56 -13.90
CA ARG A 425 -7.23 6.26 -13.87
C ARG A 425 -7.31 7.28 -15.00
N TRP A 426 -6.31 8.12 -15.21
CA TRP A 426 -6.28 9.09 -16.31
C TRP A 426 -6.24 8.41 -17.69
N ASN A 427 -5.56 7.28 -17.82
CA ASN A 427 -5.53 6.52 -19.07
C ASN A 427 -6.90 5.92 -19.45
N SER A 428 -7.81 5.76 -18.51
CA SER A 428 -9.19 5.33 -18.78
C SER A 428 -10.13 6.45 -19.22
N GLU A 429 -9.60 7.67 -19.41
CA GLU A 429 -10.36 8.84 -19.81
C GLU A 429 -9.77 9.42 -21.11
N ASP A 430 -10.58 9.52 -22.18
CA ASP A 430 -10.11 9.99 -23.51
C ASP A 430 -9.38 11.33 -23.45
N LYS A 431 -9.78 12.21 -22.54
CA LYS A 431 -9.23 13.55 -22.35
C LYS A 431 -7.81 13.55 -21.78
N TYR A 432 -7.46 12.53 -20.95
CA TYR A 432 -6.21 12.49 -20.17
C TYR A 432 -5.30 11.31 -20.51
N LYS A 433 -5.80 10.36 -21.32
CA LYS A 433 -4.99 9.22 -21.77
C LYS A 433 -3.77 9.70 -22.54
N LYS A 434 -2.61 9.11 -22.27
CA LYS A 434 -1.41 9.39 -23.04
C LYS A 434 -0.48 8.20 -23.12
N THR A 435 0.20 8.06 -24.23
CA THR A 435 1.36 7.19 -24.36
C THR A 435 2.52 7.79 -23.57
N ILE A 436 3.15 6.97 -22.72
CA ILE A 436 4.40 7.34 -22.05
C ILE A 436 5.55 6.82 -22.89
N THR A 437 6.56 7.64 -23.09
CA THR A 437 7.77 7.28 -23.82
C THR A 437 8.97 7.44 -22.91
N ARG A 438 9.81 6.39 -22.86
CA ARG A 438 11.12 6.37 -22.25
C ARG A 438 12.15 6.50 -23.35
N ASP A 439 12.93 7.59 -23.33
CA ASP A 439 13.99 7.84 -24.28
C ASP A 439 15.35 7.62 -23.62
N LEU A 440 16.01 6.51 -23.97
CA LEU A 440 17.33 6.12 -23.44
C LEU A 440 18.45 6.43 -24.43
N GLY A 441 18.27 7.42 -25.31
CA GLY A 441 19.26 7.83 -26.29
C GLY A 441 19.67 6.69 -27.23
N GLU A 442 20.98 6.41 -27.29
CA GLU A 442 21.52 5.34 -28.15
C GLU A 442 21.05 3.91 -27.77
N ILE A 443 20.59 3.70 -26.55
CA ILE A 443 20.11 2.39 -26.07
C ILE A 443 18.78 2.04 -26.75
N GLY A 444 17.93 3.05 -26.95
CA GLY A 444 16.63 2.87 -27.60
C GLY A 444 15.53 3.74 -27.01
N LYS A 445 14.40 3.70 -27.69
CA LYS A 445 13.18 4.42 -27.30
C LYS A 445 12.04 3.43 -27.16
N PHE A 446 11.38 3.46 -26.03
CA PHE A 446 10.34 2.52 -25.64
C PHE A 446 9.08 3.29 -25.28
N SER A 447 7.91 2.73 -25.58
CA SER A 447 6.65 3.41 -25.30
C SER A 447 5.59 2.44 -24.78
N ILE A 448 4.80 2.90 -23.81
CA ILE A 448 3.66 2.17 -23.28
C ILE A 448 2.36 2.91 -23.64
N ALA A 449 1.43 2.19 -24.27
CA ALA A 449 0.12 2.71 -24.62
C ALA A 449 -0.80 2.80 -23.39
N PRO A 450 -1.84 3.66 -23.39
CA PRO A 450 -2.78 3.79 -22.29
C PRO A 450 -3.54 2.49 -21.94
N ASP A 451 -3.76 1.62 -22.92
CA ASP A 451 -4.48 0.35 -22.82
C ASP A 451 -3.56 -0.87 -22.72
N SER A 452 -2.27 -0.66 -22.48
CA SER A 452 -1.28 -1.73 -22.32
C SER A 452 -1.63 -2.69 -21.19
N LYS A 453 -1.34 -3.99 -21.40
CA LYS A 453 -1.44 -5.02 -20.36
C LYS A 453 -0.49 -4.80 -19.18
N LEU A 454 0.54 -3.99 -19.36
CA LEU A 454 1.52 -3.67 -18.31
C LEU A 454 0.91 -2.87 -17.16
N TRP A 455 -0.22 -2.21 -17.37
CA TRP A 455 -0.96 -1.49 -16.32
C TRP A 455 -1.61 -2.40 -15.28
N VAL A 456 -1.53 -3.71 -15.46
CA VAL A 456 -2.01 -4.72 -14.49
C VAL A 456 -0.86 -5.65 -14.14
N GLN A 457 -0.55 -5.78 -12.85
CA GLN A 457 0.45 -6.73 -12.41
C GLN A 457 -0.12 -8.16 -12.43
N PRO A 458 0.69 -9.17 -12.79
CA PRO A 458 0.22 -10.54 -12.80
C PRO A 458 0.00 -11.07 -11.38
N PHE A 459 -1.01 -11.91 -11.20
CA PHE A 459 -1.09 -12.75 -10.00
C PHE A 459 0.07 -13.74 -9.98
N PRO A 460 0.68 -13.97 -8.81
CA PRO A 460 1.72 -14.99 -8.66
C PRO A 460 1.23 -16.38 -9.07
N THR A 461 2.12 -17.19 -9.65
CA THR A 461 1.76 -18.55 -10.10
C THR A 461 1.21 -19.42 -8.98
N ARG A 462 1.66 -19.22 -7.73
CA ARG A 462 1.11 -19.91 -6.55
C ARG A 462 -0.35 -19.55 -6.27
N VAL A 463 -0.74 -18.32 -6.48
CA VAL A 463 -2.13 -17.87 -6.31
C VAL A 463 -3.00 -18.56 -7.34
N MET A 464 -2.54 -18.60 -8.60
CA MET A 464 -3.26 -19.26 -9.70
C MET A 464 -3.41 -20.76 -9.48
N SER A 465 -2.37 -21.44 -8.96
CA SER A 465 -2.41 -22.89 -8.71
C SER A 465 -3.27 -23.30 -7.52
N ASN A 466 -3.42 -22.41 -6.53
CA ASN A 466 -4.15 -22.68 -5.31
C ASN A 466 -5.62 -22.24 -5.36
N ASN A 467 -6.04 -21.54 -6.41
CA ASN A 467 -7.40 -21.01 -6.54
C ASN A 467 -7.91 -21.22 -7.96
N SER A 468 -8.76 -22.22 -8.14
CA SER A 468 -9.19 -22.69 -9.46
C SER A 468 -10.02 -21.69 -10.26
N THR A 469 -10.62 -20.71 -9.58
CA THR A 469 -11.45 -19.66 -10.19
C THR A 469 -10.64 -18.49 -10.71
N PHE A 470 -9.37 -18.37 -10.30
CA PHE A 470 -8.54 -17.22 -10.66
C PHE A 470 -8.11 -17.24 -12.12
N LYS A 471 -8.21 -16.07 -12.73
CA LYS A 471 -7.68 -15.77 -14.06
C LYS A 471 -6.86 -14.49 -13.98
N GLN A 472 -5.82 -14.37 -14.81
CA GLN A 472 -5.11 -13.10 -14.95
C GLN A 472 -6.06 -12.02 -15.47
N ASN A 473 -5.90 -10.78 -14.99
CA ASN A 473 -6.81 -9.67 -15.25
C ASN A 473 -6.40 -8.77 -16.45
N TYR A 474 -5.47 -9.24 -17.32
CA TYR A 474 -4.99 -8.49 -18.49
C TYR A 474 -5.07 -9.29 -19.79
#